data_6cdda1e4b0a77a75f49b68052a032715
#
_entry.id   6cdda1e4b0a77a75f49b68052a032715
#
_cell.length_a   1.000
_cell.length_b   1.000
_cell.length_c   1.000
_cell.angle_alpha   90.00
_cell.angle_beta   90.00
_cell.angle_gamma   90.00
#
_symmetry.space_group_name_H-M   'P 1'
#
loop_
_entity.id
_entity.type
_entity.pdbx_description
1 polymer ?
#
loop_
_entity_poly.entity_id
_entity_poly.type
_entity_poly.pdbx_seq_one_letter_code
_entity_poly.pdbx_strand_id
1 'polypeptide(L)'
;MALIKCPECGNNVSTVAATCPHCGYPMQHIHLNSNTCVIYGEPYDMTDVMRLLGEVKERGDEKWCLAYEMCFDKYKKAIGVAELNAHNLCDIGRVFDKMEQTGKVPPEYPFPDTPRCPTCGSTDIRKLSAGARGVSLGLFGLASKTARSQFVCENCGYKW
;
A
#
# COMPACT_ATOMS: atom_id res chain seq x y z
N MET A 1 12.34 -7.03 2.92
CA MET A 1 12.03 -8.39 2.42
C MET A 1 10.54 -8.59 2.59
N ALA A 2 9.83 -8.93 1.50
CA ALA A 2 8.39 -9.19 1.56
C ALA A 2 8.11 -10.57 2.15
N LEU A 3 6.97 -10.71 2.81
CA LEU A 3 6.45 -11.98 3.30
C LEU A 3 5.20 -12.33 2.52
N ILE A 4 5.07 -13.60 2.14
CA ILE A 4 3.88 -14.18 1.50
C ILE A 4 3.33 -15.30 2.36
N LYS A 5 2.05 -15.62 2.20
CA LYS A 5 1.45 -16.78 2.85
C LYS A 5 1.79 -18.06 2.07
N CYS A 6 2.21 -19.07 2.80
CA CYS A 6 2.38 -20.40 2.23
C CYS A 6 1.01 -20.95 1.79
N PRO A 7 0.84 -21.37 0.52
CA PRO A 7 -0.44 -21.90 0.04
C PRO A 7 -0.86 -23.21 0.71
N GLU A 8 0.08 -23.94 1.31
CA GLU A 8 -0.20 -25.22 1.95
C GLU A 8 -0.55 -25.06 3.44
N CYS A 9 0.22 -24.29 4.21
CA CYS A 9 0.03 -24.19 5.66
C CYS A 9 -0.41 -22.79 6.13
N GLY A 10 -0.55 -21.79 5.26
CA GLY A 10 -0.99 -20.42 5.60
C GLY A 10 0.01 -19.59 6.40
N ASN A 11 1.17 -20.13 6.78
CA ASN A 11 2.18 -19.39 7.53
C ASN A 11 2.93 -18.39 6.65
N ASN A 12 3.40 -17.30 7.27
CA ASN A 12 4.20 -16.29 6.58
C ASN A 12 5.60 -16.84 6.25
N VAL A 13 5.99 -16.70 5.00
CA VAL A 13 7.28 -17.16 4.46
C VAL A 13 7.93 -16.04 3.67
N SER A 14 9.26 -15.93 3.75
CA SER A 14 9.99 -14.97 2.93
C SER A 14 9.83 -15.27 1.44
N THR A 15 9.64 -14.23 0.62
CA THR A 15 9.56 -14.32 -0.85
C THR A 15 10.82 -14.90 -1.50
N VAL A 16 11.95 -14.90 -0.77
CA VAL A 16 13.23 -15.48 -1.24
C VAL A 16 13.47 -16.90 -0.71
N ALA A 17 12.56 -17.46 0.08
CA ALA A 17 12.70 -18.80 0.61
C ALA A 17 12.45 -19.85 -0.50
N ALA A 18 13.36 -20.78 -0.68
CA ALA A 18 13.20 -21.87 -1.65
C ALA A 18 12.12 -22.89 -1.23
N THR A 19 11.92 -23.04 0.09
CA THR A 19 10.91 -23.93 0.68
C THR A 19 10.30 -23.28 1.92
N CYS A 20 9.04 -23.60 2.21
CA CYS A 20 8.39 -23.16 3.44
C CYS A 20 9.08 -23.79 4.66
N PRO A 21 9.57 -22.98 5.64
CA PRO A 21 10.25 -23.53 6.83
C PRO A 21 9.29 -24.27 7.79
N HIS A 22 7.96 -24.10 7.61
CA HIS A 22 6.95 -24.70 8.49
C HIS A 22 6.44 -26.07 7.98
N CYS A 23 6.27 -26.21 6.65
CA CYS A 23 5.70 -27.42 6.08
C CYS A 23 6.53 -28.05 4.96
N GLY A 24 7.65 -27.44 4.58
CA GLY A 24 8.51 -27.96 3.50
C GLY A 24 7.97 -27.71 2.08
N TYR A 25 6.83 -27.02 1.93
CA TYR A 25 6.26 -26.75 0.60
C TYR A 25 7.27 -25.98 -0.28
N PRO A 26 7.53 -26.41 -1.54
CA PRO A 26 8.46 -25.74 -2.43
C PRO A 26 7.89 -24.39 -2.90
N MET A 27 8.51 -23.31 -2.46
CA MET A 27 8.08 -21.94 -2.80
C MET A 27 8.51 -21.51 -4.21
N GLN A 28 9.31 -22.34 -4.90
CA GLN A 28 9.84 -22.07 -6.25
C GLN A 28 8.75 -21.91 -7.33
N HIS A 29 7.52 -22.34 -7.06
CA HIS A 29 6.38 -22.16 -7.97
C HIS A 29 5.70 -20.79 -7.85
N ILE A 30 6.03 -20.00 -6.83
CA ILE A 30 5.58 -18.62 -6.72
C ILE A 30 6.60 -17.76 -7.45
N HIS A 31 6.50 -17.69 -8.76
CA HIS A 31 7.33 -16.81 -9.58
C HIS A 31 6.97 -15.33 -9.30
N LEU A 32 7.62 -14.76 -8.30
CA LEU A 32 7.58 -13.32 -8.11
C LEU A 32 8.51 -12.69 -9.17
N ASN A 33 7.93 -12.29 -10.29
CA ASN A 33 8.64 -11.50 -11.29
C ASN A 33 8.77 -10.03 -10.81
N SER A 34 9.50 -9.21 -11.55
CA SER A 34 9.69 -7.78 -11.23
C SER A 34 8.37 -6.99 -11.22
N ASN A 35 7.32 -7.56 -11.79
CA ASN A 35 5.99 -6.97 -11.89
C ASN A 35 4.98 -7.59 -10.91
N THR A 36 5.44 -8.31 -9.89
CA THR A 36 4.58 -8.87 -8.86
C THR A 36 4.55 -7.96 -7.63
N CYS A 37 3.35 -7.57 -7.20
CA CYS A 37 3.11 -6.89 -5.93
C CYS A 37 2.50 -7.87 -4.93
N VAL A 38 3.05 -7.96 -3.74
CA VAL A 38 2.42 -8.69 -2.63
C VAL A 38 1.47 -7.76 -1.90
N ILE A 39 0.16 -8.00 -1.99
CA ILE A 39 -0.87 -7.19 -1.36
C ILE A 39 -1.49 -7.99 -0.23
N TYR A 40 -1.30 -7.52 1.01
CA TYR A 40 -1.75 -8.20 2.24
C TYR A 40 -1.34 -9.69 2.34
N GLY A 41 -0.15 -9.99 1.82
CA GLY A 41 0.43 -11.33 1.87
C GLY A 41 0.11 -12.23 0.67
N GLU A 42 -0.71 -11.76 -0.29
CA GLU A 42 -1.02 -12.46 -1.53
C GLU A 42 -0.27 -11.85 -2.72
N PRO A 43 0.37 -12.66 -3.57
CA PRO A 43 1.10 -12.17 -4.74
C PRO A 43 0.14 -11.90 -5.92
N TYR A 44 0.27 -10.73 -6.54
CA TYR A 44 -0.50 -10.31 -7.72
C TYR A 44 0.42 -9.85 -8.83
N ASP A 45 0.25 -10.47 -9.99
CA ASP A 45 0.95 -10.05 -11.20
C ASP A 45 0.33 -8.75 -11.74
N MET A 46 1.17 -7.72 -11.86
CA MET A 46 0.82 -6.39 -12.36
C MET A 46 1.37 -6.13 -13.78
N THR A 47 1.79 -7.17 -14.48
CA THR A 47 2.42 -7.05 -15.81
C THR A 47 1.52 -6.30 -16.79
N ASP A 48 0.22 -6.65 -16.85
CA ASP A 48 -0.72 -5.98 -17.75
C ASP A 48 -0.96 -4.51 -17.36
N VAL A 49 -1.05 -4.22 -16.07
CA VAL A 49 -1.18 -2.85 -15.56
C VAL A 49 0.03 -2.03 -15.97
N MET A 50 1.24 -2.56 -15.79
CA MET A 50 2.49 -1.87 -16.16
C MET A 50 2.63 -1.70 -17.67
N ARG A 51 2.18 -2.67 -18.46
CA ARG A 51 2.17 -2.55 -19.92
C ARG A 51 1.27 -1.40 -20.36
N LEU A 52 0.05 -1.31 -19.82
CA LEU A 52 -0.87 -0.22 -20.14
C LEU A 52 -0.30 1.14 -19.69
N LEU A 53 0.25 1.23 -18.47
CA LEU A 53 0.90 2.46 -17.98
C LEU A 53 2.05 2.91 -18.88
N GLY A 54 2.81 1.98 -19.47
CA GLY A 54 3.87 2.31 -20.45
C GLY A 54 3.36 2.89 -21.76
N GLU A 55 2.08 2.72 -22.07
CA GLU A 55 1.42 3.23 -23.27
C GLU A 55 0.58 4.50 -23.04
N VAL A 56 0.43 4.93 -21.77
CA VAL A 56 -0.32 6.12 -21.37
C VAL A 56 0.39 7.37 -21.91
N LYS A 57 -0.36 8.25 -22.59
CA LYS A 57 0.15 9.54 -23.11
C LYS A 57 -0.10 10.66 -22.12
N GLU A 58 -1.23 10.64 -21.49
CA GLU A 58 -1.62 11.62 -20.48
C GLU A 58 -2.51 10.98 -19.40
N ARG A 59 -2.45 11.53 -18.19
CA ARG A 59 -3.25 11.04 -17.06
C ARG A 59 -4.74 11.22 -17.36
N GLY A 60 -5.51 10.15 -17.22
CA GLY A 60 -6.95 10.14 -17.48
C GLY A 60 -7.35 9.73 -18.91
N ASP A 61 -6.38 9.36 -19.77
CA ASP A 61 -6.71 8.74 -21.05
C ASP A 61 -7.33 7.34 -20.88
N GLU A 62 -7.86 6.77 -21.95
CA GLU A 62 -8.51 5.46 -21.93
C GLU A 62 -7.60 4.36 -21.36
N LYS A 63 -6.33 4.35 -21.71
CA LYS A 63 -5.37 3.36 -21.23
C LYS A 63 -5.04 3.55 -19.77
N TRP A 64 -4.97 4.78 -19.30
CA TRP A 64 -4.80 5.11 -17.89
C TRP A 64 -5.99 4.61 -17.07
N CYS A 65 -7.22 4.88 -17.52
CA CYS A 65 -8.45 4.41 -16.87
C CYS A 65 -8.48 2.89 -16.80
N LEU A 66 -8.18 2.20 -17.90
CA LEU A 66 -8.15 0.73 -17.94
C LEU A 66 -7.08 0.15 -17.00
N ALA A 67 -5.88 0.74 -16.97
CA ALA A 67 -4.81 0.32 -16.05
C ALA A 67 -5.23 0.48 -14.60
N TYR A 68 -5.92 1.58 -14.27
CA TYR A 68 -6.45 1.82 -12.93
C TYR A 68 -7.52 0.80 -12.54
N GLU A 69 -8.49 0.52 -13.42
CA GLU A 69 -9.53 -0.49 -13.19
C GLU A 69 -8.94 -1.89 -12.97
N MET A 70 -7.96 -2.29 -13.76
CA MET A 70 -7.28 -3.57 -13.59
C MET A 70 -6.53 -3.66 -12.25
N CYS A 71 -5.89 -2.58 -11.82
CA CYS A 71 -5.25 -2.50 -10.51
C CYS A 71 -6.29 -2.61 -9.39
N PHE A 72 -7.42 -1.95 -9.57
CA PHE A 72 -8.56 -1.98 -8.67
C PHE A 72 -9.12 -3.39 -8.48
N ASP A 73 -9.33 -4.14 -9.55
CA ASP A 73 -9.85 -5.50 -9.47
C ASP A 73 -8.87 -6.47 -8.79
N LYS A 74 -7.59 -6.32 -9.07
CA LYS A 74 -6.54 -7.11 -8.39
C LYS A 74 -6.53 -6.82 -6.88
N TYR A 75 -6.68 -5.56 -6.50
CA TYR A 75 -6.74 -5.16 -5.09
C TYR A 75 -7.99 -5.71 -4.39
N LYS A 76 -9.19 -5.58 -5.00
CA LYS A 76 -10.43 -6.13 -4.46
C LYS A 76 -10.30 -7.62 -4.18
N LYS A 77 -9.70 -8.34 -5.13
CA LYS A 77 -9.46 -9.79 -4.99
C LYS A 77 -8.50 -10.09 -3.84
N ALA A 78 -7.45 -9.25 -3.66
CA ALA A 78 -6.47 -9.41 -2.58
C ALA A 78 -7.08 -9.28 -1.19
N ILE A 79 -7.95 -8.29 -1.00
CA ILE A 79 -8.59 -8.05 0.30
C ILE A 79 -9.91 -8.82 0.49
N GLY A 80 -10.34 -9.58 -0.52
CA GLY A 80 -11.51 -10.48 -0.44
C GLY A 80 -12.85 -9.76 -0.30
N VAL A 81 -13.01 -8.55 -0.87
CA VAL A 81 -14.26 -7.77 -0.81
C VAL A 81 -14.89 -7.61 -2.19
N ALA A 82 -16.23 -7.56 -2.23
CA ALA A 82 -16.97 -7.30 -3.46
C ALA A 82 -16.96 -5.81 -3.83
N GLU A 83 -17.02 -4.92 -2.83
CA GLU A 83 -17.03 -3.48 -3.00
C GLU A 83 -15.98 -2.81 -2.14
N LEU A 84 -15.41 -1.71 -2.62
CA LEU A 84 -14.40 -0.93 -1.91
C LEU A 84 -15.04 0.27 -1.23
N ASN A 85 -14.67 0.48 0.02
CA ASN A 85 -14.98 1.71 0.74
C ASN A 85 -13.95 2.81 0.43
N ALA A 86 -14.18 4.04 0.94
CA ALA A 86 -13.28 5.17 0.70
C ALA A 86 -11.82 4.91 1.13
N HIS A 87 -11.62 4.14 2.20
CA HIS A 87 -10.29 3.78 2.70
C HIS A 87 -9.56 2.86 1.72
N ASN A 88 -10.24 1.81 1.24
CA ASN A 88 -9.69 0.91 0.22
C ASN A 88 -9.37 1.65 -1.09
N LEU A 89 -10.18 2.63 -1.48
CA LEU A 89 -9.91 3.48 -2.64
C LEU A 89 -8.63 4.31 -2.48
N CYS A 90 -8.37 4.86 -1.29
CA CYS A 90 -7.11 5.55 -1.01
C CYS A 90 -5.90 4.60 -1.09
N ASP A 91 -6.04 3.39 -0.60
CA ASP A 91 -4.95 2.39 -0.62
C ASP A 91 -4.58 2.01 -2.06
N ILE A 92 -5.58 1.72 -2.89
CA ILE A 92 -5.35 1.36 -4.29
C ILE A 92 -4.77 2.51 -5.09
N GLY A 93 -5.24 3.72 -4.82
CA GLY A 93 -4.68 4.94 -5.41
C GLY A 93 -3.18 5.06 -5.10
N ARG A 94 -2.76 4.79 -3.87
CA ARG A 94 -1.34 4.81 -3.47
C ARG A 94 -0.49 3.78 -4.20
N VAL A 95 -1.00 2.55 -4.38
CA VAL A 95 -0.30 1.50 -5.16
C VAL A 95 -0.14 1.94 -6.62
N PHE A 96 -1.23 2.43 -7.22
CA PHE A 96 -1.25 2.87 -8.60
C PHE A 96 -0.35 4.09 -8.83
N ASP A 97 -0.47 5.13 -7.99
CA ASP A 97 0.38 6.32 -8.05
C ASP A 97 1.87 5.96 -7.91
N LYS A 98 2.20 4.98 -7.07
CA LYS A 98 3.58 4.51 -6.93
C LYS A 98 4.09 3.87 -8.22
N MET A 99 3.28 3.05 -8.89
CA MET A 99 3.61 2.45 -10.18
C MET A 99 3.76 3.53 -11.27
N GLU A 100 2.83 4.49 -11.33
CA GLU A 100 2.86 5.60 -12.29
C GLU A 100 4.12 6.47 -12.11
N GLN A 101 4.46 6.86 -10.88
CA GLN A 101 5.60 7.73 -10.56
C GLN A 101 6.96 7.07 -10.78
N THR A 102 7.06 5.78 -10.45
CA THR A 102 8.35 5.08 -10.45
C THR A 102 8.61 4.26 -11.70
N GLY A 103 7.58 3.98 -12.50
CA GLY A 103 7.65 3.03 -13.62
C GLY A 103 7.94 1.61 -13.17
N LYS A 104 7.72 1.29 -11.90
CA LYS A 104 8.01 -0.03 -11.31
C LYS A 104 6.89 -0.45 -10.37
N VAL A 105 6.64 -1.76 -10.34
CA VAL A 105 5.71 -2.35 -9.38
C VAL A 105 6.36 -2.33 -7.99
N PRO A 106 5.67 -1.81 -6.96
CA PRO A 106 6.16 -1.94 -5.59
C PRO A 106 6.16 -3.42 -5.17
N PRO A 107 7.20 -3.89 -4.45
CA PRO A 107 7.31 -5.30 -4.08
C PRO A 107 6.19 -5.77 -3.15
N GLU A 108 5.70 -4.87 -2.31
CA GLU A 108 4.64 -5.19 -1.33
C GLU A 108 3.77 -3.98 -1.00
N TYR A 109 2.54 -4.25 -0.58
CA TYR A 109 1.63 -3.29 0.01
C TYR A 109 0.97 -3.93 1.25
N PRO A 110 0.84 -3.25 2.39
CA PRO A 110 1.23 -1.84 2.63
C PRO A 110 2.74 -1.61 2.53
N PHE A 111 3.13 -0.44 2.00
CA PHE A 111 4.55 -0.12 1.85
C PHE A 111 5.27 -0.18 3.21
N PRO A 112 6.47 -0.81 3.29
CA PRO A 112 7.19 -0.97 4.56
C PRO A 112 7.53 0.35 5.24
N ASP A 113 7.78 1.40 4.44
CA ASP A 113 8.12 2.74 4.93
C ASP A 113 6.89 3.64 5.16
N THR A 114 5.67 3.13 4.96
CA THR A 114 4.46 3.91 5.21
C THR A 114 4.21 3.99 6.72
N PRO A 115 4.25 5.19 7.32
CA PRO A 115 3.94 5.34 8.73
C PRO A 115 2.51 4.84 9.00
N ARG A 116 2.34 4.14 10.11
CA ARG A 116 1.04 3.63 10.56
C ARG A 116 0.61 4.33 11.84
N CYS A 117 -0.68 4.54 11.98
CA CYS A 117 -1.22 5.05 13.24
C CYS A 117 -0.95 4.05 14.37
N PRO A 118 -0.28 4.46 15.47
CA PRO A 118 0.00 3.57 16.58
C PRO A 118 -1.25 3.11 17.34
N THR A 119 -2.38 3.81 17.14
CA THR A 119 -3.64 3.51 17.83
C THR A 119 -4.53 2.56 17.06
N CYS A 120 -4.72 2.77 15.74
CA CYS A 120 -5.66 1.98 14.92
C CYS A 120 -5.00 1.24 13.76
N GLY A 121 -3.67 1.35 13.57
CA GLY A 121 -2.93 0.67 12.50
C GLY A 121 -3.16 1.24 11.09
N SER A 122 -4.07 2.22 10.92
CA SER A 122 -4.39 2.83 9.64
C SER A 122 -3.16 3.48 9.00
N THR A 123 -3.03 3.35 7.69
CA THR A 123 -2.03 4.04 6.86
C THR A 123 -2.54 5.39 6.34
N ASP A 124 -3.82 5.73 6.63
CA ASP A 124 -4.41 7.01 6.27
C ASP A 124 -3.92 8.11 7.22
N ILE A 125 -2.74 8.64 6.87
CA ILE A 125 -1.97 9.53 7.72
C ILE A 125 -1.64 10.79 6.95
N ARG A 126 -1.98 11.93 7.54
CA ARG A 126 -1.60 13.24 7.03
C ARG A 126 -0.47 13.85 7.86
N LYS A 127 0.57 14.32 7.18
CA LYS A 127 1.64 15.08 7.82
C LYS A 127 1.14 16.49 8.17
N LEU A 128 1.31 16.90 9.42
CA LEU A 128 0.95 18.23 9.87
C LEU A 128 1.95 19.26 9.34
N SER A 129 1.44 20.28 8.63
CA SER A 129 2.27 21.35 8.11
C SER A 129 2.85 22.21 9.25
N ALA A 130 3.96 22.90 8.97
CA ALA A 130 4.57 23.84 9.92
C ALA A 130 3.60 24.96 10.32
N GLY A 131 2.76 25.43 9.39
CA GLY A 131 1.72 26.44 9.66
C GLY A 131 0.67 25.96 10.65
N ALA A 132 0.15 24.74 10.50
CA ALA A 132 -0.83 24.17 11.43
C ALA A 132 -0.25 23.99 12.85
N ARG A 133 1.05 23.67 12.95
CA ARG A 133 1.77 23.59 14.23
C ARG A 133 2.02 24.97 14.82
N GLY A 134 2.34 25.97 13.99
CA GLY A 134 2.59 27.35 14.41
C GLY A 134 1.35 28.03 14.98
N VAL A 135 0.20 27.87 14.35
CA VAL A 135 -1.09 28.38 14.86
C VAL A 135 -1.43 27.76 16.22
N SER A 136 -1.19 26.45 16.38
CA SER A 136 -1.41 25.77 17.65
C SER A 136 -0.48 26.25 18.77
N LEU A 137 0.78 26.59 18.45
CA LEU A 137 1.74 27.18 19.36
C LEU A 137 1.32 28.60 19.80
N GLY A 138 0.82 29.41 18.87
CA GLY A 138 0.39 30.79 19.15
C GLY A 138 -0.86 30.88 20.01
N LEU A 139 -1.82 29.96 19.85
CA LEU A 139 -3.09 29.98 20.57
C LEU A 139 -3.09 29.17 21.88
N PHE A 140 -2.34 28.07 21.94
CA PHE A 140 -2.39 27.11 23.05
C PHE A 140 -1.02 26.84 23.70
N GLY A 141 0.04 27.50 23.24
CA GLY A 141 1.39 27.36 23.75
C GLY A 141 2.05 25.99 23.46
N LEU A 142 3.25 25.80 24.02
CA LEU A 142 4.07 24.57 23.83
C LEU A 142 3.44 23.28 24.42
N ALA A 143 2.40 23.40 25.23
CA ALA A 143 1.70 22.26 25.84
C ALA A 143 0.73 21.56 24.85
N SER A 144 0.42 22.18 23.70
CA SER A 144 -0.50 21.60 22.72
C SER A 144 0.08 20.31 22.11
N LYS A 145 -0.71 19.22 22.14
CA LYS A 145 -0.35 17.96 21.46
C LYS A 145 -0.14 18.17 19.97
N THR A 146 -0.93 19.04 19.34
CA THR A 146 -0.82 19.37 17.91
C THR A 146 0.51 20.07 17.58
N ALA A 147 1.05 20.90 18.47
CA ALA A 147 2.33 21.57 18.26
C ALA A 147 3.52 20.60 18.24
N ARG A 148 3.43 19.51 19.00
CA ARG A 148 4.48 18.47 19.10
C ARG A 148 4.32 17.34 18.09
N SER A 149 3.11 17.14 17.55
CA SER A 149 2.80 16.05 16.64
C SER A 149 3.24 16.36 15.20
N GLN A 150 3.76 15.37 14.52
CA GLN A 150 4.14 15.45 13.11
C GLN A 150 3.07 14.88 12.17
N PHE A 151 2.25 13.96 12.67
CA PHE A 151 1.24 13.25 11.90
C PHE A 151 -0.11 13.29 12.61
N VAL A 152 -1.17 13.17 11.80
CA VAL A 152 -2.55 12.91 12.26
C VAL A 152 -3.11 11.74 11.47
N CYS A 153 -3.77 10.84 12.14
CA CYS A 153 -4.51 9.76 11.51
C CYS A 153 -5.90 10.29 11.09
N GLU A 154 -6.21 10.22 9.80
CA GLU A 154 -7.52 10.67 9.29
C GLU A 154 -8.64 9.70 9.69
N ASN A 155 -8.31 8.44 9.99
CA ASN A 155 -9.29 7.44 10.41
C ASN A 155 -9.75 7.59 11.87
N CYS A 156 -8.83 7.80 12.84
CA CYS A 156 -9.18 7.86 14.27
C CYS A 156 -8.86 9.21 14.93
N GLY A 157 -8.31 10.18 14.22
CA GLY A 157 -7.95 11.51 14.73
C GLY A 157 -6.72 11.55 15.65
N TYR A 158 -6.06 10.42 15.89
CA TYR A 158 -4.87 10.37 16.76
C TYR A 158 -3.71 11.17 16.15
N LYS A 159 -3.00 11.92 17.00
CA LYS A 159 -1.86 12.79 16.62
C LYS A 159 -0.60 12.36 17.35
N TRP A 160 0.54 12.23 16.62
CA TRP A 160 1.83 11.84 17.17
C TRP A 160 3.03 12.46 16.47
#